data_a83c2c11c374eef736276b90a2e6ee1c
#
_entry.id   a83c2c11c374eef736276b90a2e6ee1c
#
_cell.length_a   1.000
_cell.length_b   1.000
_cell.length_c   1.000
_cell.angle_alpha   90.00
_cell.angle_beta   90.00
_cell.angle_gamma   90.00
#
_symmetry.space_group_name_H-M   'P 1'
#
loop_
_entity.id
_entity.type
_entity.pdbx_description
1 polymer ?
#
loop_
_entity_poly.entity_id
_entity_poly.type
_entity_poly.pdbx_seq_one_letter_code
_entity_poly.pdbx_strand_id
1 'polypeptide(L)'
;MNGQSLKNKLTNIQFIFNIPEKNALIYRIVNNYFQRNRSILVYLEDKIAANNFSQMLWSNDKHSFLPHQTNKSEIINPICISHNASLMDDILINGTNKAIKYFSRYQKFYELVGLDELEKIAARERFLFYKECGYKIEAADMLNFNF
;
A
#
# COMPACT_ATOMS: atom_id res chain seq x y z
N MET A 1 23.10 13.33 -15.37
CA MET A 1 22.44 13.05 -15.12
C MET A 1 21.81 12.93 -14.38
N ASN A 2 21.83 12.97 -14.36
CA ASN A 2 21.29 12.83 -13.58
C ASN A 2 19.90 13.00 -13.28
N GLY A 3 19.00 13.78 -13.86
CA GLY A 3 17.60 13.93 -13.64
C GLY A 3 16.84 12.64 -13.67
N GLN A 4 17.30 11.73 -14.51
CA GLN A 4 16.71 10.39 -14.63
C GLN A 4 16.89 9.59 -13.34
N SER A 5 18.07 9.64 -12.77
CA SER A 5 18.36 8.96 -11.51
C SER A 5 17.50 9.50 -10.38
N LEU A 6 17.29 10.82 -10.34
CA LEU A 6 16.45 11.45 -9.33
C LEU A 6 14.99 11.01 -9.47
N LYS A 7 14.49 10.89 -10.69
CA LYS A 7 13.11 10.43 -10.92
C LYS A 7 12.90 9.02 -10.38
N ASN A 8 13.88 8.13 -10.58
CA ASN A 8 13.77 6.76 -10.11
C ASN A 8 13.76 6.66 -8.59
N LYS A 9 14.19 7.71 -7.89
CA LYS A 9 14.28 7.73 -6.43
C LYS A 9 13.26 8.66 -5.78
N LEU A 10 12.26 9.11 -6.54
CA LEU A 10 11.24 10.00 -6.02
C LEU A 10 10.09 9.29 -5.31
N THR A 11 10.01 7.95 -5.40
CA THR A 11 9.01 7.22 -4.65
C THR A 11 9.25 7.44 -3.15
N ASN A 12 8.23 7.92 -2.47
CA ASN A 12 8.26 8.11 -1.04
C ASN A 12 7.82 6.82 -0.36
N ILE A 13 8.71 6.17 0.38
CA ILE A 13 8.43 4.89 1.02
C ILE A 13 8.19 5.12 2.50
N GLN A 14 7.03 4.68 2.98
CA GLN A 14 6.63 4.80 4.38
C GLN A 14 6.37 3.42 4.95
N PHE A 15 7.18 2.99 5.92
CA PHE A 15 6.89 1.81 6.72
C PHE A 15 6.08 2.24 7.94
N ILE A 16 5.03 1.48 8.24
CA ILE A 16 4.26 1.64 9.47
C ILE A 16 4.29 0.29 10.16
N PHE A 17 4.74 0.25 11.40
CA PHE A 17 4.88 -1.01 12.14
C PHE A 17 4.06 -1.01 13.42
N ASN A 18 3.95 -2.17 14.06
CA ASN A 18 3.13 -2.41 15.24
C ASN A 18 1.63 -2.20 14.97
N ILE A 19 1.17 -2.67 13.82
CA ILE A 19 -0.22 -2.50 13.41
C ILE A 19 -1.04 -3.68 13.93
N PRO A 20 -1.98 -3.46 14.86
CA PRO A 20 -2.82 -4.56 15.37
C PRO A 20 -3.86 -5.04 14.35
N GLU A 21 -4.40 -4.13 13.55
CA GLU A 21 -5.44 -4.44 12.57
C GLU A 21 -5.07 -3.80 11.23
N LYS A 22 -4.41 -4.56 10.37
CA LYS A 22 -3.95 -4.02 9.08
C LYS A 22 -5.10 -3.53 8.21
N ASN A 23 -6.19 -4.29 8.13
CA ASN A 23 -7.30 -3.89 7.26
C ASN A 23 -7.92 -2.57 7.68
N ALA A 24 -8.00 -2.32 8.98
CA ALA A 24 -8.50 -1.05 9.48
C ALA A 24 -7.62 0.11 9.06
N LEU A 25 -6.30 -0.07 9.11
CA LEU A 25 -5.36 0.97 8.68
C LEU A 25 -5.42 1.16 7.17
N ILE A 26 -5.48 0.09 6.41
CA ILE A 26 -5.61 0.19 4.95
C ILE A 26 -6.84 0.99 4.60
N TYR A 27 -7.97 0.73 5.27
CA TYR A 27 -9.20 1.49 5.04
C TYR A 27 -8.98 2.98 5.29
N ARG A 28 -8.32 3.34 6.39
CA ARG A 28 -8.04 4.74 6.71
C ARG A 28 -7.17 5.41 5.65
N ILE A 29 -6.15 4.72 5.20
CA ILE A 29 -5.26 5.24 4.16
C ILE A 29 -6.02 5.44 2.85
N VAL A 30 -6.78 4.41 2.45
CA VAL A 30 -7.57 4.45 1.22
C VAL A 30 -8.56 5.61 1.26
N ASN A 31 -9.30 5.74 2.35
CA ASN A 31 -10.29 6.80 2.49
C ASN A 31 -9.65 8.18 2.41
N ASN A 32 -8.51 8.36 3.08
CA ASN A 32 -7.78 9.63 3.10
C ASN A 32 -7.38 10.06 1.68
N TYR A 33 -6.79 9.16 0.91
CA TYR A 33 -6.36 9.48 -0.44
C TYR A 33 -7.51 9.59 -1.43
N PHE A 34 -8.55 8.79 -1.24
CA PHE A 34 -9.75 8.91 -2.08
C PHE A 34 -10.37 10.29 -1.96
N GLN A 35 -10.42 10.84 -0.74
CA GLN A 35 -10.94 12.18 -0.52
C GLN A 35 -10.10 13.25 -1.22
N ARG A 36 -8.86 12.96 -1.51
CA ARG A 36 -7.94 13.86 -2.23
C ARG A 36 -7.88 13.58 -3.73
N ASN A 37 -8.79 12.77 -4.24
CA ASN A 37 -8.84 12.40 -5.66
C ASN A 37 -7.58 11.68 -6.15
N ARG A 38 -6.94 10.90 -5.27
CA ARG A 38 -5.76 10.11 -5.62
C ARG A 38 -6.18 8.67 -5.93
N SER A 39 -5.42 8.01 -6.78
CA SER A 39 -5.68 6.61 -7.12
C SER A 39 -4.82 5.68 -6.27
N ILE A 40 -5.38 4.55 -5.85
CA ILE A 40 -4.76 3.66 -4.88
C ILE A 40 -4.81 2.22 -5.36
N LEU A 41 -3.66 1.54 -5.32
CA LEU A 41 -3.61 0.09 -5.46
C LEU A 41 -3.35 -0.52 -4.08
N VAL A 42 -4.27 -1.37 -3.63
CA VAL A 42 -4.09 -2.18 -2.43
C VAL A 42 -3.67 -3.57 -2.88
N TYR A 43 -2.44 -3.95 -2.59
CA TYR A 43 -1.88 -5.24 -2.99
C TYR A 43 -2.00 -6.20 -1.82
N LEU A 44 -2.72 -7.29 -2.03
CA LEU A 44 -2.99 -8.29 -0.99
C LEU A 44 -2.50 -9.66 -1.42
N GLU A 45 -2.42 -10.57 -0.45
CA GLU A 45 -1.75 -11.86 -0.58
C GLU A 45 -2.32 -12.73 -1.72
N ASP A 46 -3.64 -12.81 -1.79
CA ASP A 46 -4.31 -13.66 -2.76
C ASP A 46 -5.74 -13.16 -3.02
N LYS A 47 -6.44 -13.88 -3.87
CA LYS A 47 -7.82 -13.55 -4.25
C LYS A 47 -8.77 -13.55 -3.05
N ILE A 48 -8.56 -14.46 -2.11
CA ILE A 48 -9.41 -14.55 -0.92
C ILE A 48 -9.26 -13.30 -0.06
N ALA A 49 -8.02 -12.88 0.21
CA ALA A 49 -7.76 -11.67 0.97
C ALA A 49 -8.32 -10.44 0.27
N ALA A 50 -8.17 -10.36 -1.05
CA ALA A 50 -8.70 -9.25 -1.83
C ALA A 50 -10.22 -9.19 -1.75
N ASN A 51 -10.88 -10.32 -1.87
CA ASN A 51 -12.34 -10.38 -1.78
C ASN A 51 -12.84 -10.03 -0.38
N ASN A 52 -12.16 -10.50 0.66
CA ASN A 52 -12.53 -10.20 2.04
C ASN A 52 -12.41 -8.70 2.32
N PHE A 53 -11.35 -8.08 1.84
CA PHE A 53 -11.19 -6.64 2.01
C PHE A 53 -12.24 -5.85 1.22
N SER A 54 -12.53 -6.30 0.01
CA SER A 54 -13.57 -5.69 -0.82
C SER A 54 -14.92 -5.73 -0.11
N GLN A 55 -15.26 -6.87 0.49
CA GLN A 55 -16.50 -7.00 1.24
C GLN A 55 -16.53 -6.07 2.45
N MET A 56 -15.41 -5.92 3.12
CA MET A 56 -15.32 -4.99 4.24
C MET A 56 -15.60 -3.57 3.78
N LEU A 57 -15.10 -3.15 2.62
CA LEU A 57 -15.37 -1.82 2.09
C LEU A 57 -16.86 -1.61 1.77
N TRP A 58 -17.51 -2.67 1.27
CA TRP A 58 -18.93 -2.59 0.94
C TRP A 58 -19.82 -2.48 2.19
N SER A 59 -19.41 -3.10 3.31
CA SER A 59 -20.27 -3.24 4.48
C SER A 59 -19.95 -2.28 5.61
N ASN A 60 -18.75 -1.71 5.65
CA ASN A 60 -18.27 -1.01 6.82
C ASN A 60 -18.76 0.43 6.96
N ASP A 61 -19.18 1.05 5.89
CA ASP A 61 -19.58 2.44 5.97
C ASP A 61 -20.84 2.69 5.16
N LYS A 62 -21.93 2.91 5.86
CA LYS A 62 -23.21 3.21 5.25
C LYS A 62 -23.28 4.63 4.70
N HIS A 63 -22.37 5.50 5.11
CA HIS A 63 -22.42 6.92 4.80
C HIS A 63 -21.34 7.37 3.81
N SER A 64 -20.24 6.64 3.69
CA SER A 64 -19.20 6.97 2.73
C SER A 64 -18.81 5.74 1.92
N PHE A 65 -19.55 5.54 0.86
CA PHE A 65 -19.29 4.47 -0.09
C PHE A 65 -17.98 4.75 -0.82
N LEU A 66 -17.08 3.78 -0.81
CA LEU A 66 -15.80 3.86 -1.51
C LEU A 66 -15.87 2.99 -2.76
N PRO A 67 -16.11 3.58 -3.94
CA PRO A 67 -16.14 2.80 -5.17
C PRO A 67 -14.78 2.20 -5.45
N HIS A 68 -14.74 0.91 -5.72
CA HIS A 68 -13.50 0.19 -5.95
C HIS A 68 -13.73 -0.97 -6.92
N GLN A 69 -12.62 -1.50 -7.42
CA GLN A 69 -12.66 -2.67 -8.29
C GLN A 69 -11.61 -3.68 -7.83
N THR A 70 -11.80 -4.94 -8.21
CA THR A 70 -10.86 -6.00 -7.88
C THR A 70 -10.29 -6.59 -9.17
N ASN A 71 -8.97 -6.62 -9.26
CA ASN A 71 -8.20 -7.42 -10.21
C ASN A 71 -8.70 -7.38 -11.65
N LYS A 72 -8.87 -6.18 -12.19
CA LYS A 72 -9.26 -6.01 -13.59
C LYS A 72 -8.12 -5.44 -14.41
N SER A 73 -8.08 -5.82 -15.70
CA SER A 73 -7.06 -5.32 -16.61
C SER A 73 -7.25 -3.86 -16.96
N GLU A 74 -8.48 -3.38 -16.90
CA GLU A 74 -8.81 -1.98 -17.17
C GLU A 74 -9.10 -1.23 -15.88
N ILE A 75 -8.44 -0.08 -15.72
CA ILE A 75 -8.61 0.73 -14.50
C ILE A 75 -9.79 1.68 -14.70
N ILE A 76 -10.89 1.39 -14.03
CA ILE A 76 -12.11 2.21 -14.10
C ILE A 76 -12.28 3.02 -12.83
N ASN A 77 -11.96 2.44 -11.67
CA ASN A 77 -12.12 3.11 -10.38
C ASN A 77 -10.76 3.56 -9.85
N PRO A 78 -10.73 4.65 -9.06
CA PRO A 78 -9.47 5.11 -8.46
C PRO A 78 -8.95 4.17 -7.38
N ILE A 79 -9.77 3.29 -6.84
CA ILE A 79 -9.36 2.30 -5.85
C ILE A 79 -9.37 0.93 -6.51
N CYS A 80 -8.23 0.27 -6.53
CA CYS A 80 -8.10 -1.08 -7.04
C CYS A 80 -7.54 -1.98 -5.95
N ILE A 81 -8.20 -3.11 -5.69
CA ILE A 81 -7.75 -4.10 -4.72
C ILE A 81 -7.33 -5.33 -5.51
N SER A 82 -6.08 -5.73 -5.40
CA SER A 82 -5.55 -6.78 -6.25
C SER A 82 -4.52 -7.63 -5.53
N HIS A 83 -4.34 -8.84 -6.02
CA HIS A 83 -3.24 -9.73 -5.65
C HIS A 83 -2.24 -9.86 -6.81
N ASN A 84 -2.38 -9.03 -7.83
CA ASN A 84 -1.52 -9.00 -9.00
C ASN A 84 -1.06 -7.57 -9.28
N ALA A 85 0.00 -7.44 -10.07
CA ALA A 85 0.47 -6.13 -10.51
C ALA A 85 -0.60 -5.40 -11.31
N SER A 86 -0.64 -4.10 -11.20
CA SER A 86 -1.60 -3.25 -11.88
C SER A 86 -0.88 -2.10 -12.58
N LEU A 87 -1.57 -1.45 -13.52
CA LEU A 87 -1.02 -0.34 -14.27
C LEU A 87 -1.11 1.00 -13.54
N MET A 88 -1.57 1.01 -12.30
CA MET A 88 -1.66 2.23 -11.50
C MET A 88 -0.26 2.73 -11.13
N ASP A 89 -0.15 4.02 -10.83
CA ASP A 89 1.15 4.67 -10.59
C ASP A 89 1.13 5.74 -9.50
N ASP A 90 0.06 5.86 -8.73
CA ASP A 90 -0.05 6.93 -7.73
C ASP A 90 0.29 6.43 -6.33
N ILE A 91 -0.63 5.73 -5.67
CA ILE A 91 -0.44 5.25 -4.30
C ILE A 91 -0.44 3.73 -4.30
N LEU A 92 0.56 3.13 -3.66
CA LEU A 92 0.65 1.67 -3.49
C LEU A 92 0.64 1.34 -2.01
N ILE A 93 -0.20 0.40 -1.62
CA ILE A 93 -0.24 -0.13 -0.27
C ILE A 93 0.07 -1.62 -0.33
N ASN A 94 1.13 -2.05 0.36
CA ASN A 94 1.50 -3.45 0.43
C ASN A 94 0.92 -4.07 1.70
N GLY A 95 -0.09 -4.91 1.54
CA GLY A 95 -0.67 -5.66 2.64
C GLY A 95 -0.08 -7.06 2.81
N THR A 96 1.01 -7.37 2.09
CA THR A 96 1.64 -8.69 2.13
C THR A 96 2.97 -8.64 2.83
N ASN A 97 3.62 -9.82 2.96
CA ASN A 97 4.96 -9.92 3.53
C ASN A 97 6.04 -10.04 2.44
N LYS A 98 5.68 -9.79 1.19
CA LYS A 98 6.60 -9.90 0.06
C LYS A 98 6.99 -8.52 -0.45
N ALA A 99 8.22 -8.39 -0.95
CA ALA A 99 8.64 -7.15 -1.60
C ALA A 99 7.90 -7.00 -2.92
N ILE A 100 7.54 -5.77 -3.23
CA ILE A 100 6.91 -5.45 -4.51
C ILE A 100 7.96 -4.80 -5.40
N LYS A 101 8.38 -5.51 -6.45
CA LYS A 101 9.51 -5.07 -7.27
C LYS A 101 9.20 -3.85 -8.13
N TYR A 102 7.94 -3.63 -8.45
CA TYR A 102 7.53 -2.49 -9.29
C TYR A 102 7.15 -1.26 -8.47
N PHE A 103 7.53 -1.21 -7.20
CA PHE A 103 7.17 -0.11 -6.30
C PHE A 103 7.62 1.25 -6.82
N SER A 104 8.69 1.30 -7.57
CA SER A 104 9.27 2.56 -8.06
C SER A 104 8.40 3.27 -9.08
N ARG A 105 7.35 2.62 -9.59
CA ARG A 105 6.37 3.22 -10.46
C ARG A 105 5.48 4.22 -9.71
N TYR A 106 5.36 4.05 -8.39
CA TYR A 106 4.40 4.79 -7.58
C TYR A 106 5.03 6.01 -6.94
N GLN A 107 4.22 7.02 -6.67
CA GLN A 107 4.67 8.23 -5.99
C GLN A 107 4.78 8.02 -4.49
N LYS A 108 3.83 7.28 -3.91
CA LYS A 108 3.83 6.95 -2.48
C LYS A 108 3.63 5.47 -2.30
N PHE A 109 4.43 4.88 -1.42
CA PHE A 109 4.40 3.44 -1.19
C PHE A 109 4.36 3.18 0.32
N TYR A 110 3.30 2.51 0.78
CA TYR A 110 3.13 2.14 2.17
C TYR A 110 3.45 0.66 2.37
N GLU A 111 4.38 0.39 3.28
CA GLU A 111 4.68 -0.96 3.75
C GLU A 111 4.12 -1.13 5.14
N LEU A 112 3.24 -2.11 5.33
CA LEU A 112 2.52 -2.31 6.58
C LEU A 112 3.02 -3.54 7.30
N VAL A 113 3.34 -3.39 8.59
CA VAL A 113 3.92 -4.45 9.40
C VAL A 113 3.07 -4.67 10.65
N GLY A 114 2.57 -5.89 10.81
CA GLY A 114 1.77 -6.24 11.97
C GLY A 114 2.61 -6.53 13.21
N LEU A 115 1.99 -7.19 14.19
CA LEU A 115 2.62 -7.47 15.47
C LEU A 115 3.44 -8.76 15.49
N ASP A 116 3.21 -9.64 14.52
CA ASP A 116 3.86 -10.94 14.47
C ASP A 116 5.35 -10.83 14.18
N GLU A 117 6.15 -11.63 14.89
CA GLU A 117 7.61 -11.62 14.74
C GLU A 117 8.07 -12.01 13.33
N LEU A 118 7.41 -12.97 12.71
CA LEU A 118 7.77 -13.37 11.34
C LEU A 118 7.50 -12.24 10.35
N GLU A 119 6.42 -11.49 10.55
CA GLU A 119 6.15 -10.30 9.74
C GLU A 119 7.25 -9.26 9.91
N LYS A 120 7.70 -9.05 11.14
CA LYS A 120 8.75 -8.06 11.41
C LYS A 120 10.08 -8.45 10.77
N ILE A 121 10.40 -9.74 10.78
CA ILE A 121 11.62 -10.24 10.15
C ILE A 121 11.55 -10.00 8.63
N ALA A 122 10.44 -10.38 8.01
CA ALA A 122 10.24 -10.15 6.59
C ALA A 122 10.29 -8.66 6.24
N ALA A 123 9.74 -7.81 7.11
CA ALA A 123 9.76 -6.37 6.91
C ALA A 123 11.17 -5.79 6.93
N ARG A 124 12.02 -6.28 7.83
CA ARG A 124 13.42 -5.84 7.88
C ARG A 124 14.16 -6.16 6.58
N GLU A 125 13.88 -7.31 6.01
CA GLU A 125 14.48 -7.71 4.72
C GLU A 125 14.01 -6.79 3.60
N ARG A 126 12.71 -6.45 3.57
CA ARG A 126 12.19 -5.53 2.58
C ARG A 126 12.77 -4.13 2.75
N PHE A 127 12.88 -3.67 3.98
CA PHE A 127 13.48 -2.37 4.29
C PHE A 127 14.89 -2.27 3.71
N LEU A 128 15.71 -3.30 3.97
CA LEU A 128 17.07 -3.33 3.46
C LEU A 128 17.11 -3.37 1.92
N PHE A 129 16.21 -4.11 1.32
CA PHE A 129 16.11 -4.19 -0.13
C PHE A 129 15.85 -2.82 -0.75
N TYR A 130 14.85 -2.09 -0.24
CA TYR A 130 14.53 -0.77 -0.78
C TYR A 130 15.63 0.23 -0.51
N LYS A 131 16.27 0.12 0.64
CA LYS A 131 17.39 1.00 1.00
C LYS A 131 18.58 0.77 0.07
N GLU A 132 18.89 -0.48 -0.25
CA GLU A 132 19.95 -0.81 -1.19
C GLU A 132 19.65 -0.31 -2.59
N CYS A 133 18.37 -0.21 -2.96
CA CYS A 133 17.98 0.38 -4.22
C CYS A 133 18.15 1.90 -4.24
N GLY A 134 18.54 2.50 -3.13
CA GLY A 134 18.83 3.92 -3.04
C GLY A 134 17.67 4.80 -2.63
N TYR A 135 16.60 4.22 -2.09
CA TYR A 135 15.42 4.99 -1.69
C TYR A 135 15.51 5.42 -0.25
N LYS A 136 15.01 6.63 0.01
CA LYS A 136 14.85 7.12 1.36
C LYS A 136 13.56 6.53 1.94
N ILE A 137 13.66 5.99 3.15
CA ILE A 137 12.53 5.30 3.78
C ILE A 137 12.25 5.97 5.12
N GLU A 138 10.99 6.26 5.36
CA GLU A 138 10.52 6.70 6.65
C GLU A 138 9.85 5.53 7.36
N ALA A 139 10.01 5.46 8.68
CA ALA A 139 9.39 4.41 9.48
C ALA A 139 8.69 5.04 10.67
N ALA A 140 7.47 4.59 10.95
CA ALA A 140 6.67 5.11 12.05
C ALA A 140 5.97 3.98 12.78
N ASP A 141 5.92 4.10 14.11
CA ASP A 141 5.09 3.23 14.93
C ASP A 141 3.63 3.63 14.73
N MET A 142 2.75 2.65 14.66
CA MET A 142 1.32 2.89 14.47
C MET A 142 0.75 3.84 15.54
N LEU A 143 1.27 3.76 16.75
CA LEU A 143 0.82 4.63 17.86
C LEU A 143 1.05 6.10 17.58
N ASN A 144 2.04 6.44 16.75
CA ASN A 144 2.43 7.82 16.47
C ASN A 144 2.12 8.25 15.04
N PHE A 145 1.48 7.38 14.27
CA PHE A 145 1.24 7.69 12.87
C PHE A 145 -0.03 8.51 12.69
N ASN A 146 0.11 9.62 11.97
CA ASN A 146 -1.01 10.48 11.57
C ASN A 146 -0.87 10.87 10.11
N PHE A 147 -2.02 11.10 9.49
CA PHE A 147 -2.04 11.62 8.13
C PHE A 147 -1.81 13.12 8.10
#